data_063cf60204ef211028a7cc0d3417deae
#
_entry.id   063cf60204ef211028a7cc0d3417deae
#
_cell.length_a   1.000
_cell.length_b   1.000
_cell.length_c   1.000
_cell.angle_alpha   90.00
_cell.angle_beta   90.00
_cell.angle_gamma   90.00
#
_symmetry.space_group_name_H-M   'P 1'
#
loop_
_entity.id
_entity.type
_entity.pdbx_description
1 polymer ?
#
loop_
_entity_poly.entity_id
_entity_poly.type
_entity_poly.pdbx_seq_one_letter_code
_entity_poly.pdbx_strand_id
1 'polypeptide(L)'
;SAQGTPRDCQVIFVSPLLRELIVRAMDIPPLYDERGPDSRVMRLIVDEIAAARSEPMSVRMPADPRLRRLCDRVLSDLGASTCIAKLGEQVGLSERSVIRLFPAETGLSFGRWQQHARLLRAFALFDAGMSVTQVAMELGYSSGSAFTKMFRRLLSTTPRSLLNGR
;
A
#
# COMPACT_ATOMS: atom_id res chain seq x y z
N SER A 1 10.57 -8.73 26.12
CA SER A 1 11.40 -7.96 25.18
C SER A 1 10.61 -7.78 23.90
N ALA A 2 9.99 -6.63 23.74
CA ALA A 2 9.27 -6.24 22.53
C ALA A 2 10.32 -6.01 21.43
N GLN A 3 10.51 -6.99 20.56
CA GLN A 3 11.33 -6.83 19.36
C GLN A 3 10.51 -6.03 18.33
N GLY A 4 11.02 -4.80 18.10
CA GLY A 4 10.91 -4.08 16.84
C GLY A 4 9.52 -3.92 16.23
N THR A 5 8.78 -2.88 16.62
CA THR A 5 7.73 -2.32 15.77
C THR A 5 8.35 -2.01 14.40
N PRO A 6 7.84 -2.54 13.28
CA PRO A 6 8.35 -2.18 11.97
C PRO A 6 8.23 -0.67 11.79
N ARG A 7 9.33 0.01 11.53
CA ARG A 7 9.35 1.46 11.27
C ARG A 7 8.75 1.82 9.91
N ASP A 8 8.38 0.83 9.13
CA ASP A 8 7.80 0.99 7.80
C ASP A 8 6.33 0.53 7.81
N CYS A 9 5.46 1.36 7.26
CA CYS A 9 4.06 1.02 7.07
C CYS A 9 3.96 -0.19 6.13
N GLN A 10 3.37 -1.29 6.59
CA GLN A 10 3.20 -2.51 5.80
C GLN A 10 1.71 -2.74 5.55
N VAL A 11 1.37 -3.15 4.34
CA VAL A 11 0.02 -3.64 4.05
C VAL A 11 0.05 -5.16 4.17
N ILE A 12 -0.75 -5.69 5.06
CA ILE A 12 -0.93 -7.12 5.24
C ILE A 12 -2.21 -7.58 4.55
N PHE A 13 -2.20 -8.81 4.04
CA PHE A 13 -3.41 -9.47 3.57
C PHE A 13 -4.20 -9.98 4.76
N VAL A 14 -5.39 -9.44 4.93
CA VAL A 14 -6.33 -9.93 5.93
C VAL A 14 -7.00 -11.20 5.38
N SER A 15 -6.63 -12.37 5.92
CA SER A 15 -7.29 -13.63 5.61
C SER A 15 -8.76 -13.60 6.05
N PRO A 16 -9.65 -14.43 5.49
CA PRO A 16 -11.01 -14.56 6.00
C PRO A 16 -11.06 -14.86 7.51
N LEU A 17 -10.13 -15.70 7.99
CA LEU A 17 -10.01 -16.00 9.41
C LEU A 17 -9.65 -14.76 10.23
N LEU A 18 -8.61 -14.03 9.82
CA LEU A 18 -8.17 -12.81 10.50
C LEU A 18 -9.29 -11.76 10.55
N ARG A 19 -10.07 -11.65 9.47
CA ARG A 19 -11.22 -10.74 9.41
C ARG A 19 -12.27 -11.09 10.46
N GLU A 20 -12.69 -12.36 10.54
CA GLU A 20 -13.68 -12.79 11.52
C GLU A 20 -13.18 -12.63 12.96
N LEU A 21 -11.88 -12.86 13.19
CA LEU A 21 -11.25 -12.61 14.48
C LEU A 21 -11.24 -11.12 14.84
N ILE A 22 -10.98 -10.23 13.91
CA ILE A 22 -11.04 -8.77 14.13
C ILE A 22 -12.46 -8.34 14.47
N VAL A 23 -13.46 -8.82 13.73
CA VAL A 23 -14.87 -8.53 14.01
C VAL A 23 -15.24 -9.02 15.42
N ARG A 24 -14.85 -10.24 15.78
CA ARG A 24 -15.08 -10.79 17.13
C ARG A 24 -14.38 -9.98 18.21
N ALA A 25 -13.20 -9.43 17.93
CA ALA A 25 -12.44 -8.62 18.88
C ALA A 25 -13.11 -7.28 19.21
N MET A 26 -13.97 -6.75 18.33
CA MET A 26 -14.74 -5.53 18.61
C MET A 26 -15.73 -5.69 19.78
N ASP A 27 -16.14 -6.92 20.07
CA ASP A 27 -17.05 -7.26 21.18
C ASP A 27 -16.29 -7.60 22.47
N ILE A 28 -14.95 -7.65 22.45
CA ILE A 28 -14.14 -7.98 23.62
C ILE A 28 -13.95 -6.74 24.48
N PRO A 29 -14.29 -6.78 25.79
CA PRO A 29 -14.06 -5.66 26.69
C PRO A 29 -12.56 -5.30 26.76
N PRO A 30 -12.20 -4.03 26.96
CA PRO A 30 -10.79 -3.61 27.13
C PRO A 30 -10.05 -4.32 28.28
N LEU A 31 -10.78 -4.69 29.34
CA LEU A 31 -10.29 -5.46 30.48
C LEU A 31 -10.87 -6.88 30.40
N TYR A 32 -10.26 -7.75 29.60
CA TYR A 32 -10.63 -9.15 29.48
C TYR A 32 -9.72 -10.05 30.34
N ASP A 33 -10.20 -11.23 30.68
CA ASP A 33 -9.41 -12.26 31.37
C ASP A 33 -8.28 -12.79 30.48
N GLU A 34 -7.02 -12.54 30.87
CA GLU A 34 -5.83 -12.98 30.11
C GLU A 34 -5.72 -14.52 29.98
N ARG A 35 -6.42 -15.29 30.81
CA ARG A 35 -6.49 -16.76 30.73
C ARG A 35 -7.76 -17.26 30.08
N GLY A 36 -8.68 -16.36 29.74
CA GLY A 36 -10.00 -16.65 29.20
C GLY A 36 -10.02 -16.90 27.70
N PRO A 37 -11.20 -17.14 27.13
CA PRO A 37 -11.38 -17.36 25.69
C PRO A 37 -11.00 -16.12 24.88
N ASP A 38 -11.26 -14.92 25.38
CA ASP A 38 -10.98 -13.67 24.67
C ASP A 38 -9.47 -13.45 24.47
N SER A 39 -8.63 -13.86 25.44
CA SER A 39 -7.18 -13.80 25.29
C SER A 39 -6.67 -14.73 24.18
N ARG A 40 -7.32 -15.87 23.95
CA ARG A 40 -6.98 -16.77 22.84
C ARG A 40 -7.31 -16.13 21.48
N VAL A 41 -8.44 -15.43 21.38
CA VAL A 41 -8.79 -14.65 20.18
C VAL A 41 -7.74 -13.60 19.89
N MET A 42 -7.36 -12.80 20.90
CA MET A 42 -6.34 -11.77 20.75
C MET A 42 -4.97 -12.32 20.36
N ARG A 43 -4.56 -13.45 20.93
CA ARG A 43 -3.30 -14.14 20.54
C ARG A 43 -3.38 -14.63 19.10
N LEU A 44 -4.47 -15.24 18.70
CA LEU A 44 -4.64 -15.74 17.34
C LEU A 44 -4.62 -14.60 16.32
N ILE A 45 -5.17 -13.42 16.63
CA ILE A 45 -5.06 -12.23 15.81
C ILE A 45 -3.58 -11.84 15.62
N VAL A 46 -2.80 -11.82 16.68
CA VAL A 46 -1.36 -11.49 16.63
C VAL A 46 -0.61 -12.51 15.78
N ASP A 47 -0.91 -13.79 15.95
CA ASP A 47 -0.29 -14.89 15.19
C ASP A 47 -0.65 -14.80 13.70
N GLU A 48 -1.92 -14.54 13.37
CA GLU A 48 -2.40 -14.34 11.99
C GLU A 48 -1.77 -13.11 11.34
N ILE A 49 -1.62 -11.99 12.07
CA ILE A 49 -0.91 -10.80 11.58
C ILE A 49 0.57 -11.11 11.33
N ALA A 50 1.23 -11.84 12.23
CA ALA A 50 2.62 -12.23 12.08
C ALA A 50 2.84 -13.22 10.91
N ALA A 51 1.89 -14.11 10.68
CA ALA A 51 1.90 -15.08 9.58
C ALA A 51 1.41 -14.49 8.25
N ALA A 52 0.71 -13.35 8.28
CA ALA A 52 0.17 -12.72 7.09
C ALA A 52 1.28 -12.37 6.11
N ARG A 53 1.03 -12.63 4.83
CA ARG A 53 1.93 -12.16 3.78
C ARG A 53 1.94 -10.65 3.81
N SER A 54 3.05 -10.09 4.27
CA SER A 54 3.30 -8.66 4.19
C SER A 54 4.04 -8.37 2.90
N GLU A 55 3.40 -7.63 2.01
CA GLU A 55 4.14 -6.95 0.95
C GLU A 55 4.64 -5.64 1.53
N PRO A 56 5.94 -5.36 1.47
CA PRO A 56 6.47 -4.06 1.90
C PRO A 56 5.93 -2.98 0.97
N MET A 57 4.76 -2.45 1.30
CA MET A 57 4.12 -1.35 0.57
C MET A 57 4.40 -0.03 1.30
N SER A 58 5.66 0.23 1.56
CA SER A 58 6.04 1.55 2.05
C SER A 58 6.25 2.50 0.87
N VAL A 59 5.46 3.57 0.85
CA VAL A 59 5.76 4.73 0.02
C VAL A 59 6.72 5.61 0.83
N ARG A 60 7.96 5.09 1.00
CA ARG A 60 8.99 5.82 1.71
C ARG A 60 9.33 7.09 0.94
N MET A 61 9.19 8.23 1.61
CA MET A 61 9.57 9.52 1.02
C MET A 61 11.09 9.69 1.08
N PRO A 62 11.72 10.15 -0.02
CA PRO A 62 13.14 10.39 -0.03
C PRO A 62 13.52 11.57 0.89
N ALA A 63 14.74 11.56 1.40
CA ALA A 63 15.29 12.63 2.22
C ALA A 63 15.77 13.82 1.35
N ASP A 64 16.31 13.57 0.14
CA ASP A 64 16.71 14.63 -0.79
C ASP A 64 15.50 15.54 -1.13
N PRO A 65 15.59 16.85 -0.86
CA PRO A 65 14.46 17.77 -1.05
C PRO A 65 13.97 17.86 -2.52
N ARG A 66 14.84 17.58 -3.49
CA ARG A 66 14.47 17.57 -4.92
C ARG A 66 13.66 16.34 -5.26
N LEU A 67 14.11 15.17 -4.80
CA LEU A 67 13.36 13.92 -4.96
C LEU A 67 12.03 13.98 -4.20
N ARG A 68 12.00 14.61 -3.03
CA ARG A 68 10.76 14.80 -2.27
C ARG A 68 9.76 15.64 -3.05
N ARG A 69 10.18 16.80 -3.62
CA ARG A 69 9.33 17.63 -4.49
C ARG A 69 8.82 16.86 -5.71
N LEU A 70 9.65 15.97 -6.27
CA LEU A 70 9.25 15.10 -7.38
C LEU A 70 8.14 14.14 -6.92
N CYS A 71 8.28 13.52 -5.75
CA CYS A 71 7.24 12.67 -5.16
C CYS A 71 5.94 13.42 -4.90
N ASP A 72 6.02 14.62 -4.30
CA ASP A 72 4.85 15.45 -4.00
C ASP A 72 4.05 15.78 -5.27
N ARG A 73 4.74 16.09 -6.38
CA ARG A 73 4.09 16.32 -7.68
C ARG A 73 3.39 15.07 -8.21
N VAL A 74 4.00 13.91 -8.07
CA VAL A 74 3.38 12.63 -8.50
C VAL A 74 2.17 12.30 -7.63
N LEU A 75 2.26 12.54 -6.33
CA LEU A 75 1.17 12.29 -5.38
C LEU A 75 0.00 13.24 -5.58
N SER A 76 0.24 14.48 -6.04
CA SER A 76 -0.84 15.44 -6.34
C SER A 76 -1.67 15.03 -7.56
N ASP A 77 -1.10 14.28 -8.51
CA ASP A 77 -1.82 13.73 -9.66
C ASP A 77 -1.24 12.38 -10.07
N LEU A 78 -1.75 11.32 -9.46
CA LEU A 78 -1.34 9.94 -9.76
C LEU A 78 -1.87 9.43 -11.09
N GLY A 79 -2.87 10.10 -11.67
CA GLY A 79 -3.45 9.79 -12.98
C GLY A 79 -2.61 10.32 -14.14
N ALA A 80 -1.84 11.36 -13.92
CA ALA A 80 -1.03 11.95 -14.98
C ALA A 80 0.01 10.98 -15.56
N SER A 81 0.23 11.12 -16.86
CA SER A 81 1.36 10.43 -17.51
C SER A 81 2.67 11.03 -17.03
N THR A 82 3.47 10.25 -16.32
CA THR A 82 4.72 10.69 -15.73
C THR A 82 5.92 10.30 -16.59
N CYS A 83 6.50 11.29 -17.25
CA CYS A 83 7.81 11.15 -17.87
C CYS A 83 8.88 11.54 -16.83
N ILE A 84 9.72 10.57 -16.44
CA ILE A 84 10.74 10.76 -15.40
C ILE A 84 11.74 11.87 -15.77
N ALA A 85 12.06 12.02 -17.07
CA ALA A 85 12.93 13.07 -17.55
C ALA A 85 12.33 14.46 -17.27
N LYS A 86 11.07 14.67 -17.66
CA LYS A 86 10.35 15.95 -17.44
C LYS A 86 10.19 16.28 -15.96
N LEU A 87 9.85 15.27 -15.15
CA LEU A 87 9.73 15.45 -13.69
C LEU A 87 11.09 15.78 -13.06
N GLY A 88 12.16 15.14 -13.52
CA GLY A 88 13.52 15.40 -13.06
C GLY A 88 13.93 16.84 -13.37
N GLU A 89 13.77 17.29 -14.61
CA GLU A 89 14.08 18.66 -15.04
C GLU A 89 13.39 19.72 -14.16
N GLN A 90 12.12 19.51 -13.83
CA GLN A 90 11.35 20.43 -12.98
C GLN A 90 11.89 20.59 -11.56
N VAL A 91 12.69 19.63 -11.10
CA VAL A 91 13.32 19.66 -9.77
C VAL A 91 14.84 19.78 -9.82
N GLY A 92 15.40 20.05 -11.00
CA GLY A 92 16.84 20.23 -11.21
C GLY A 92 17.63 18.92 -11.16
N LEU A 93 17.02 17.81 -11.59
CA LEU A 93 17.66 16.49 -11.70
C LEU A 93 17.56 15.95 -13.12
N SER A 94 18.65 15.38 -13.63
CA SER A 94 18.58 14.58 -14.86
C SER A 94 17.85 13.25 -14.58
N GLU A 95 17.27 12.66 -15.63
CA GLU A 95 16.67 11.31 -15.54
C GLU A 95 17.63 10.30 -14.93
N ARG A 96 18.89 10.29 -15.38
CA ARG A 96 19.94 9.42 -14.85
C ARG A 96 20.15 9.63 -13.34
N SER A 97 20.10 10.87 -12.88
CA SER A 97 20.22 11.18 -11.45
C SER A 97 19.06 10.63 -10.66
N VAL A 98 17.83 10.78 -11.15
CA VAL A 98 16.63 10.20 -10.49
C VAL A 98 16.74 8.70 -10.44
N ILE A 99 17.07 8.02 -11.56
CA ILE A 99 17.19 6.57 -11.61
C ILE A 99 18.22 6.03 -10.61
N ARG A 100 19.31 6.76 -10.39
CA ARG A 100 20.39 6.35 -9.47
C ARG A 100 20.06 6.67 -8.01
N LEU A 101 19.57 7.87 -7.72
CA LEU A 101 19.38 8.35 -6.34
C LEU A 101 18.11 7.80 -5.70
N PHE A 102 17.05 7.66 -6.48
CA PHE A 102 15.74 7.28 -5.95
C PHE A 102 15.76 5.90 -5.25
N PRO A 103 16.34 4.83 -5.85
CA PRO A 103 16.45 3.55 -5.16
C PRO A 103 17.36 3.58 -3.93
N ALA A 104 18.41 4.39 -3.94
CA ALA A 104 19.33 4.51 -2.82
C ALA A 104 18.63 5.09 -1.57
N GLU A 105 17.65 5.99 -1.76
CA GLU A 105 16.94 6.61 -0.66
C GLU A 105 15.64 5.92 -0.25
N THR A 106 14.94 5.33 -1.24
CA THR A 106 13.61 4.74 -0.99
C THR A 106 13.60 3.21 -0.94
N GLY A 107 14.67 2.57 -1.42
CA GLY A 107 14.72 1.12 -1.61
C GLY A 107 13.97 0.62 -2.84
N LEU A 108 13.30 1.50 -3.60
CA LEU A 108 12.46 1.15 -4.73
C LEU A 108 12.88 1.93 -5.99
N SER A 109 12.74 1.34 -7.17
CA SER A 109 12.78 2.14 -8.39
C SER A 109 11.60 3.12 -8.40
N PHE A 110 11.75 4.27 -9.05
CA PHE A 110 10.70 5.28 -9.16
C PHE A 110 9.37 4.71 -9.68
N GLY A 111 9.44 3.85 -10.71
CA GLY A 111 8.24 3.20 -11.25
C GLY A 111 7.54 2.26 -10.26
N ARG A 112 8.29 1.49 -9.45
CA ARG A 112 7.71 0.67 -8.39
C ARG A 112 7.11 1.51 -7.27
N TRP A 113 7.80 2.54 -6.84
CA TRP A 113 7.30 3.49 -5.85
C TRP A 113 5.97 4.11 -6.30
N GLN A 114 5.89 4.56 -7.56
CA GLN A 114 4.67 5.11 -8.14
C GLN A 114 3.52 4.08 -8.18
N GLN A 115 3.83 2.82 -8.49
CA GLN A 115 2.82 1.74 -8.45
C GLN A 115 2.29 1.51 -7.03
N HIS A 116 3.17 1.56 -6.02
CA HIS A 116 2.76 1.47 -4.62
C HIS A 116 1.88 2.67 -4.22
N ALA A 117 2.25 3.89 -4.62
CA ALA A 117 1.45 5.08 -4.36
C ALA A 117 0.05 4.99 -5.00
N ARG A 118 -0.03 4.54 -6.26
CA ARG A 118 -1.31 4.28 -6.95
C ARG A 118 -2.13 3.22 -6.24
N LEU A 119 -1.50 2.18 -5.73
CA LEU A 119 -2.20 1.11 -5.04
C LEU A 119 -2.78 1.59 -3.70
N LEU A 120 -2.05 2.38 -2.92
CA LEU A 120 -2.57 2.99 -1.68
C LEU A 120 -3.75 3.93 -1.99
N ARG A 121 -3.64 4.73 -3.05
CA ARG A 121 -4.75 5.59 -3.49
C ARG A 121 -5.97 4.78 -3.94
N ALA A 122 -5.74 3.62 -4.63
CA ALA A 122 -6.81 2.74 -5.04
C ALA A 122 -7.64 2.24 -3.85
N PHE A 123 -7.02 1.88 -2.73
CA PHE A 123 -7.75 1.47 -1.53
C PHE A 123 -8.65 2.58 -1.00
N ALA A 124 -8.16 3.81 -0.93
CA ALA A 124 -8.98 4.95 -0.50
C ALA A 124 -10.16 5.22 -1.45
N LEU A 125 -9.97 5.02 -2.76
CA LEU A 125 -11.04 5.18 -3.75
C LEU A 125 -12.06 4.03 -3.67
N PHE A 126 -11.62 2.80 -3.42
CA PHE A 126 -12.52 1.67 -3.16
C PHE A 126 -13.35 1.88 -1.89
N ASP A 127 -12.74 2.41 -0.86
CA ASP A 127 -13.41 2.73 0.41
C ASP A 127 -14.45 3.83 0.25
N ALA A 128 -14.20 4.78 -0.68
CA ALA A 128 -15.17 5.77 -1.12
C ALA A 128 -16.27 5.21 -2.06
N GLY A 129 -16.31 3.89 -2.31
CA GLY A 129 -17.34 3.22 -3.10
C GLY A 129 -17.11 3.23 -4.62
N MET A 130 -15.96 3.64 -5.10
CA MET A 130 -15.69 3.65 -6.55
C MET A 130 -15.51 2.24 -7.11
N SER A 131 -16.04 2.01 -8.30
CA SER A 131 -15.85 0.75 -9.03
C SER A 131 -14.42 0.58 -9.53
N VAL A 132 -14.00 -0.68 -9.79
CA VAL A 132 -12.67 -1.01 -10.33
C VAL A 132 -12.35 -0.22 -11.59
N THR A 133 -13.33 -0.02 -12.47
CA THR A 133 -13.16 0.74 -13.72
C THR A 133 -12.93 2.22 -13.46
N GLN A 134 -13.70 2.83 -12.55
CA GLN A 134 -13.52 4.23 -12.16
C GLN A 134 -12.16 4.46 -11.51
N VAL A 135 -11.76 3.58 -10.58
CA VAL A 135 -10.43 3.64 -9.94
C VAL A 135 -9.31 3.53 -10.96
N ALA A 136 -9.44 2.61 -11.94
CA ALA A 136 -8.45 2.47 -13.00
C ALA A 136 -8.28 3.77 -13.81
N MET A 137 -9.39 4.41 -14.19
CA MET A 137 -9.38 5.67 -14.93
C MET A 137 -8.77 6.81 -14.11
N GLU A 138 -9.19 6.95 -12.86
CA GLU A 138 -8.69 7.97 -11.93
C GLU A 138 -7.17 7.87 -11.72
N LEU A 139 -6.63 6.65 -11.73
CA LEU A 139 -5.21 6.39 -11.56
C LEU A 139 -4.43 6.36 -12.88
N GLY A 140 -5.05 6.76 -14.00
CA GLY A 140 -4.40 6.91 -15.31
C GLY A 140 -4.10 5.62 -16.04
N TYR A 141 -4.81 4.53 -15.72
CA TYR A 141 -4.72 3.28 -16.50
C TYR A 141 -5.62 3.34 -17.71
N SER A 142 -5.12 2.85 -18.83
CA SER A 142 -5.87 2.80 -20.09
C SER A 142 -7.09 1.89 -20.05
N SER A 143 -7.16 0.98 -19.08
CA SER A 143 -8.30 0.08 -18.87
C SER A 143 -8.30 -0.53 -17.47
N GLY A 144 -9.48 -1.02 -17.04
CA GLY A 144 -9.62 -1.81 -15.81
C GLY A 144 -8.77 -3.08 -15.83
N SER A 145 -8.54 -3.66 -17.02
CA SER A 145 -7.66 -4.83 -17.19
C SER A 145 -6.19 -4.51 -16.92
N ALA A 146 -5.69 -3.36 -17.40
CA ALA A 146 -4.32 -2.92 -17.15
C ALA A 146 -4.10 -2.67 -15.64
N PHE A 147 -5.05 -2.02 -14.98
CA PHE A 147 -5.05 -1.82 -13.53
C PHE A 147 -5.08 -3.16 -12.77
N THR A 148 -5.99 -4.08 -13.15
CA THR A 148 -6.10 -5.41 -12.53
C THR A 148 -4.80 -6.21 -12.65
N LYS A 149 -4.11 -6.13 -13.80
CA LYS A 149 -2.82 -6.77 -14.02
C LYS A 149 -1.75 -6.22 -13.06
N MET A 150 -1.66 -4.90 -12.90
CA MET A 150 -0.75 -4.26 -11.94
C MET A 150 -1.09 -4.67 -10.50
N PHE A 151 -2.36 -4.58 -10.12
CA PHE A 151 -2.86 -4.94 -8.80
C PHE A 151 -2.52 -6.39 -8.46
N ARG A 152 -2.78 -7.33 -9.37
CA ARG A 152 -2.48 -8.76 -9.20
C ARG A 152 -0.97 -9.02 -9.07
N ARG A 153 -0.13 -8.27 -9.79
CA ARG A 153 1.33 -8.40 -9.68
C ARG A 153 1.86 -7.95 -8.33
N LEU A 154 1.26 -6.92 -7.73
CA LEU A 154 1.69 -6.39 -6.43
C LEU A 154 1.10 -7.16 -5.26
N LEU A 155 -0.14 -7.63 -5.38
CA LEU A 155 -0.89 -8.19 -4.26
C LEU A 155 -1.27 -9.67 -4.42
N SER A 156 -0.86 -10.32 -5.51
CA SER A 156 -1.21 -11.73 -5.84
C SER A 156 -2.73 -12.03 -5.84
N THR A 157 -3.58 -10.99 -5.82
CA THR A 157 -5.04 -11.07 -5.86
C THR A 157 -5.63 -10.04 -6.81
N THR A 158 -6.94 -10.12 -7.09
CA THR A 158 -7.61 -9.14 -7.94
C THR A 158 -8.39 -8.11 -7.10
N PRO A 159 -8.60 -6.86 -7.62
CA PRO A 159 -9.43 -5.88 -6.93
C PRO A 159 -10.84 -6.41 -6.61
N ARG A 160 -11.45 -7.14 -7.56
CA ARG A 160 -12.79 -7.70 -7.40
C ARG A 160 -12.86 -8.76 -6.31
N SER A 161 -11.85 -9.64 -6.25
CA SER A 161 -11.77 -10.67 -5.19
C SER A 161 -11.63 -10.02 -3.81
N LEU A 162 -10.88 -8.95 -3.71
CA LEU A 162 -10.68 -8.22 -2.45
C LEU A 162 -11.95 -7.48 -2.02
N LEU A 163 -12.70 -6.90 -2.96
CA LEU A 163 -13.95 -6.18 -2.68
C LEU A 163 -15.10 -7.13 -2.34
N ASN A 164 -15.17 -8.32 -2.96
CA ASN A 164 -16.20 -9.32 -2.67
C ASN A 164 -15.97 -10.06 -1.34
N GLY A 165 -14.81 -9.92 -0.72
CA GLY A 165 -14.48 -10.45 0.60
C GLY A 165 -14.79 -9.47 1.75
N ARG A 166 -15.42 -8.33 1.44
CA ARG A 166 -15.90 -7.34 2.44
C ARG A 166 -17.31 -7.63 2.90
#